data_377bed5c8bf6de4c68dc3f98e49d0440
#
_entry.id   377bed5c8bf6de4c68dc3f98e49d0440
#
_cell.length_a   1.000
_cell.length_b   1.000
_cell.length_c   1.000
_cell.angle_alpha   90.00
_cell.angle_beta   90.00
_cell.angle_gamma   90.00
#
_symmetry.space_group_name_H-M   'P 1'
#
loop_
_entity.id
_entity.type
_entity.pdbx_description
1 polymer ?
#
loop_
_entity_poly.entity_id
_entity_poly.type
_entity_poly.pdbx_seq_one_letter_code
_entity_poly.pdbx_strand_id
1 'polypeptide(L)' 'MSRRKLEDKNIRKILKSGDSYAVTIPIEIIRELKWKEKQKVVVKMKGRSIIIRDWK' A
#
# COMPACT_ATOMS: atom_id res chain seq x y z
N MET A 1 -17.21 11.52 12.53
CA MET A 1 -16.51 11.39 11.83
C MET A 1 -15.04 11.39 11.82
N SER A 2 -14.47 10.95 12.89
CA SER A 2 -13.05 10.81 12.96
C SER A 2 -12.62 9.73 11.97
N ARG A 3 -13.51 8.85 11.66
CA ARG A 3 -13.24 7.85 10.69
C ARG A 3 -12.90 8.43 9.33
N ARG A 4 -13.52 9.52 8.98
CA ARG A 4 -13.27 10.16 7.76
C ARG A 4 -11.87 10.66 7.65
N LYS A 5 -11.31 11.16 8.69
CA LYS A 5 -9.98 11.63 8.71
C LYS A 5 -9.01 10.50 8.44
N LEU A 6 -9.29 9.36 9.04
CA LEU A 6 -8.46 8.21 8.86
C LEU A 6 -8.47 7.79 7.42
N GLU A 7 -9.63 7.83 6.80
CA GLU A 7 -9.74 7.47 5.41
C GLU A 7 -8.95 8.39 4.53
N ASP A 8 -8.97 9.67 4.84
CA ASP A 8 -8.22 10.61 4.05
C ASP A 8 -6.74 10.32 4.09
N LYS A 9 -6.25 9.88 5.22
CA LYS A 9 -4.84 9.57 5.37
C LYS A 9 -4.48 8.35 4.55
N ASN A 10 -5.42 7.45 4.39
CA ASN A 10 -5.15 6.22 3.67
C ASN A 10 -5.56 6.25 2.22
N ILE A 11 -6.06 7.38 1.75
CA ILE A 11 -6.43 7.51 0.35
C ILE A 11 -5.20 7.93 -0.43
N ARG A 12 -4.83 7.15 -1.42
CA ARG A 12 -3.65 7.45 -2.22
C ARG A 12 -3.99 7.33 -3.69
N LYS A 13 -3.22 8.00 -4.50
CA LYS A 13 -3.42 7.95 -5.94
C LYS A 13 -2.49 6.92 -6.55
N ILE A 14 -2.95 6.33 -7.62
CA ILE A 14 -2.12 5.41 -8.37
C ILE A 14 -1.41 6.23 -9.44
N LEU A 15 -0.10 6.14 -9.46
CA LEU A 15 0.71 6.91 -10.40
C LEU A 15 1.40 5.97 -11.37
N LYS A 16 1.48 6.40 -12.60
CA LYS A 16 2.14 5.59 -13.60
C LYS A 16 3.64 5.78 -13.49
N SER A 17 4.37 4.67 -13.57
CA SER A 17 5.81 4.71 -13.47
C SER A 17 6.37 3.76 -14.52
N GLY A 18 6.77 4.29 -15.66
CA GLY A 18 7.25 3.45 -16.74
C GLY A 18 6.13 2.56 -17.22
N ASP A 19 6.37 1.28 -17.24
CA ASP A 19 5.35 0.32 -17.65
C ASP A 19 4.54 -0.19 -16.46
N SER A 20 4.76 0.38 -15.31
CA SER A 20 4.09 -0.08 -14.11
C SER A 20 3.30 1.06 -13.48
N TYR A 21 2.67 0.75 -12.37
CA TYR A 21 1.97 1.74 -11.59
C TYR A 21 2.46 1.66 -10.16
N ALA A 22 2.42 2.78 -9.48
CA ALA A 22 2.91 2.85 -8.12
C ALA A 22 1.89 3.53 -7.23
N VAL A 23 1.89 3.19 -5.98
CA VAL A 23 1.03 3.82 -5.00
C VAL A 23 1.86 4.01 -3.73
N THR A 24 1.72 5.18 -3.11
CA THR A 24 2.46 5.43 -1.88
C THR A 24 1.69 4.82 -0.72
N ILE A 25 2.41 4.27 0.22
CA ILE A 25 1.82 3.65 1.39
C ILE A 25 2.13 4.51 2.60
N PRO A 26 1.13 4.81 3.45
CA PRO A 26 1.39 5.61 4.64
C PRO A 26 2.49 4.97 5.47
N ILE A 27 3.38 5.78 5.96
CA ILE A 27 4.49 5.27 6.73
C ILE A 27 4.07 4.56 8.01
N GLU A 28 2.94 4.93 8.55
CA GLU A 28 2.45 4.25 9.75
C GLU A 28 2.18 2.79 9.48
N ILE A 29 1.67 2.49 8.29
CA ILE A 29 1.37 1.11 7.94
C ILE A 29 2.66 0.33 7.78
N ILE A 30 3.65 0.94 7.17
CA ILE A 30 4.94 0.30 6.98
C ILE A 30 5.56 -0.03 8.34
N ARG A 31 5.44 0.89 9.28
CA ARG A 31 5.98 0.68 10.62
C ARG A 31 5.25 -0.43 11.36
N GLU A 32 3.95 -0.44 11.21
CA GLU A 32 3.14 -1.46 11.87
C GLU A 32 3.51 -2.84 11.37
N LEU A 33 3.73 -2.95 10.08
CA LEU A 33 4.10 -4.21 9.47
C LEU A 33 5.58 -4.52 9.65
N LYS A 34 6.34 -3.53 10.09
CA LYS A 34 7.77 -3.68 10.28
C LYS A 34 8.48 -4.02 8.97
N TRP A 35 7.96 -3.47 7.90
CA TRP A 35 8.58 -3.66 6.60
C TRP A 35 9.75 -2.70 6.46
N LYS A 36 10.71 -3.11 5.69
CA LYS A 36 11.92 -2.30 5.50
C LYS A 36 12.06 -1.90 4.05
N GLU A 37 12.96 -0.96 3.82
CA GLU A 37 13.26 -0.51 2.49
C GLU A 37 13.77 -1.69 1.67
N LYS A 38 13.36 -1.76 0.42
CA LYS A 38 13.77 -2.82 -0.48
C LYS A 38 13.28 -4.21 -0.09
N GLN A 39 12.31 -4.25 0.79
CA GLN A 39 11.75 -5.53 1.16
C GLN A 39 10.94 -6.10 0.00
N LYS A 40 11.01 -7.38 -0.19
CA LYS A 40 10.25 -8.03 -1.24
C LYS A 40 8.85 -8.33 -0.75
N VAL A 41 7.89 -8.09 -1.59
CA VAL A 41 6.50 -8.34 -1.24
C VAL A 41 5.82 -9.05 -2.39
N VAL A 42 4.73 -9.71 -2.08
CA VAL A 42 3.94 -10.42 -3.08
C VAL A 42 2.68 -9.61 -3.31
N VAL A 43 2.36 -9.39 -4.57
CA VAL A 43 1.18 -8.62 -4.94
C VAL A 43 0.18 -9.57 -5.59
N LYS A 44 -1.02 -9.60 -5.06
CA LYS A 44 -2.07 -10.46 -5.59
C LYS A 44 -3.33 -9.68 -5.82
N MET A 45 -4.15 -10.18 -6.72
CA MET A 45 -5.44 -9.58 -6.95
C MET A 45 -6.51 -10.49 -6.35
N LYS A 46 -7.45 -9.89 -5.65
CA LYS A 46 -8.53 -10.64 -5.07
C LYS A 46 -9.83 -9.88 -5.32
N GLY A 47 -10.67 -10.43 -6.20
CA GLY A 47 -11.88 -9.72 -6.57
C GLY A 47 -11.50 -8.42 -7.24
N ARG A 48 -11.90 -7.33 -6.65
CA ARG A 48 -11.58 -6.02 -7.19
C ARG A 48 -10.57 -5.28 -6.32
N SER A 49 -9.80 -6.05 -5.57
CA SER A 49 -8.84 -5.46 -4.65
C SER A 49 -7.45 -6.00 -4.92
N ILE A 50 -6.47 -5.31 -4.41
CA ILE A 50 -5.09 -5.74 -4.51
C ILE A 50 -4.58 -5.98 -3.11
N ILE A 51 -3.95 -7.11 -2.92
CA ILE A 51 -3.39 -7.46 -1.62
C ILE A 51 -1.87 -7.53 -1.75
N ILE A 52 -1.19 -6.86 -0.86
CA ILE A 52 0.27 -6.87 -0.83
C ILE A 52 0.70 -7.47 0.49
N ARG A 53 1.52 -8.50 0.41
CA ARG A 53 1.95 -9.20 1.61
C ARG A 53 3.45 -9.39 1.61
N ASP A 54 3.98 -9.68 2.78
CA ASP A 54 5.38 -10.01 2.93
C ASP A 54 5.66 -11.22 2.04
N TRP A 55 6.78 -11.19 1.36
CA TRP A 55 7.14 -12.23 0.45
C TRP A 55 7.31 -13.58 1.11
N LYS A 56 7.61 -13.62 2.34
CA LYS A 56 7.85 -14.88 2.99
C LYS A 56 6.67 -15.86 2.99
#